data_3c8cec033ba69ebb42a13900da5dc4a0
#
_entry.id   3c8cec033ba69ebb42a13900da5dc4a0
#
_cell.length_a   1.000
_cell.length_b   1.000
_cell.length_c   1.000
_cell.angle_alpha   90.00
_cell.angle_beta   90.00
_cell.angle_gamma   90.00
#
_symmetry.space_group_name_H-M   'P 1'
#
loop_
_entity.id
_entity.type
_entity.pdbx_description
1 polymer ?
#
loop_
_entity_poly.entity_id
_entity_poly.type
_entity_poly.pdbx_seq_one_letter_code
_entity_poly.pdbx_strand_id
1 'polypeptide(L)'
;MTLKRCNLLRNRNNRINDYISKSARYIINYCINNDIGNIVLGYNPDIHKDSKLSKQINQSFTNIPLGKIKDKLSYLSELYGINLILQEESYTSKSSFLDNDEIPVYSINHNNDSSSYSFSGKRIKEAYIRPLMVH
;
A
#
# COMPACT_ATOMS: atom_id res chain seq x y z
N MET A 1 -24.89 10.76 -20.48
CA MET A 1 -23.52 11.26 -20.19
C MET A 1 -23.03 12.04 -21.40
N THR A 2 -22.60 13.29 -21.26
CA THR A 2 -22.20 14.12 -22.41
C THR A 2 -20.83 13.70 -22.95
N LEU A 3 -20.65 13.76 -24.29
CA LEU A 3 -19.41 13.44 -25.01
C LEU A 3 -18.18 14.18 -24.39
N LYS A 4 -18.36 15.45 -23.99
CA LYS A 4 -17.35 16.27 -23.35
C LYS A 4 -16.86 15.66 -22.03
N ARG A 5 -17.75 15.14 -21.19
CA ARG A 5 -17.42 14.49 -19.93
C ARG A 5 -16.66 13.16 -20.14
N CYS A 6 -17.06 12.37 -21.14
CA CYS A 6 -16.36 11.14 -21.51
C CYS A 6 -14.92 11.43 -21.94
N ASN A 7 -14.71 12.46 -22.75
CA ASN A 7 -13.37 12.86 -23.21
C ASN A 7 -12.47 13.34 -22.05
N LEU A 8 -13.02 14.09 -21.11
CA LEU A 8 -12.27 14.53 -19.91
C LEU A 8 -11.83 13.33 -19.05
N LEU A 9 -12.75 12.39 -18.78
CA LEU A 9 -12.43 11.18 -18.01
C LEU A 9 -11.39 10.31 -18.74
N ARG A 10 -11.51 10.14 -20.05
CA ARG A 10 -10.54 9.40 -20.86
C ARG A 10 -9.16 10.03 -20.78
N ASN A 11 -9.08 11.34 -20.97
CA ASN A 11 -7.79 12.07 -20.90
C ASN A 11 -7.15 11.98 -19.52
N ARG A 12 -7.96 12.10 -18.45
CA ARG A 12 -7.48 11.90 -17.08
C ARG A 12 -6.91 10.49 -16.90
N ASN A 13 -7.66 9.46 -17.31
CA ASN A 13 -7.24 8.06 -17.15
C ASN A 13 -5.98 7.76 -17.96
N ASN A 14 -5.85 8.31 -19.15
CA ASN A 14 -4.63 8.16 -19.97
C ASN A 14 -3.42 8.78 -19.27
N ARG A 15 -3.55 9.99 -18.70
CA ARG A 15 -2.46 10.63 -17.93
C ARG A 15 -2.05 9.81 -16.72
N ILE A 16 -3.03 9.25 -15.98
CA ILE A 16 -2.75 8.39 -14.83
C ILE A 16 -2.00 7.13 -15.26
N ASN A 17 -2.45 6.46 -16.32
CA ASN A 17 -1.79 5.25 -16.82
C ASN A 17 -0.38 5.54 -17.35
N ASP A 18 -0.16 6.66 -18.01
CA ASP A 18 1.18 7.12 -18.45
C ASP A 18 2.10 7.35 -17.25
N TYR A 19 1.60 8.06 -16.22
CA TYR A 19 2.34 8.31 -14.99
C TYR A 19 2.73 7.01 -14.29
N ILE A 20 1.80 6.07 -14.12
CA ILE A 20 2.06 4.76 -13.51
C ILE A 20 3.13 4.00 -14.30
N SER A 21 3.03 4.00 -15.63
CA SER A 21 3.99 3.30 -16.49
C SER A 21 5.39 3.89 -16.38
N LYS A 22 5.51 5.22 -16.32
CA LYS A 22 6.77 5.92 -16.13
C LYS A 22 7.35 5.68 -14.74
N SER A 23 6.52 5.72 -13.70
CA SER A 23 6.95 5.47 -12.32
C SER A 23 7.46 4.04 -12.13
N ALA A 24 6.73 3.05 -12.63
CA ALA A 24 7.14 1.66 -12.56
C ALA A 24 8.47 1.43 -13.33
N ARG A 25 8.60 2.00 -14.52
CA ARG A 25 9.85 1.93 -15.29
C ARG A 25 11.02 2.60 -14.57
N TYR A 26 10.78 3.75 -13.96
CA TYR A 26 11.80 4.46 -13.18
C TYR A 26 12.31 3.60 -12.01
N ILE A 27 11.41 2.95 -11.25
CA ILE A 27 11.77 2.06 -10.14
C ILE A 27 12.62 0.90 -10.65
N ILE A 28 12.22 0.23 -11.71
CA ILE A 28 12.98 -0.90 -12.28
C ILE A 28 14.36 -0.45 -12.78
N ASN A 29 14.43 0.66 -13.48
CA ASN A 29 15.73 1.20 -13.94
C ASN A 29 16.64 1.53 -12.76
N TYR A 30 16.08 2.09 -11.68
CA TYR A 30 16.83 2.36 -10.46
C TYR A 30 17.38 1.06 -9.84
N CYS A 31 16.56 0.00 -9.78
CA CYS A 31 17.00 -1.30 -9.28
C CYS A 31 18.13 -1.89 -10.14
N ILE A 32 18.00 -1.84 -11.46
CA ILE A 32 19.04 -2.35 -12.37
C ILE A 32 20.36 -1.58 -12.20
N ASN A 33 20.28 -0.26 -12.13
CA ASN A 33 21.48 0.59 -12.01
C ASN A 33 22.20 0.45 -10.66
N ASN A 34 21.54 -0.07 -9.64
CA ASN A 34 22.10 -0.25 -8.31
C ASN A 34 22.22 -1.74 -7.90
N ASP A 35 22.13 -2.68 -8.84
CA ASP A 35 22.20 -4.13 -8.61
C ASP A 35 21.22 -4.64 -7.53
N ILE A 36 20.02 -4.05 -7.49
CA ILE A 36 18.96 -4.43 -6.54
C ILE A 36 18.14 -5.59 -7.13
N GLY A 37 18.28 -6.78 -6.56
CA GLY A 37 17.57 -7.98 -7.01
C GLY A 37 16.17 -8.19 -6.38
N ASN A 38 15.82 -7.48 -5.31
CA ASN A 38 14.55 -7.65 -4.61
C ASN A 38 13.85 -6.32 -4.37
N ILE A 39 12.55 -6.28 -4.64
CA ILE A 39 11.67 -5.15 -4.31
C ILE A 39 10.64 -5.66 -3.31
N VAL A 40 10.53 -5.02 -2.16
CA VAL A 40 9.45 -5.29 -1.19
C VAL A 40 8.39 -4.20 -1.36
N LEU A 41 7.18 -4.61 -1.70
CA LEU A 41 6.04 -3.71 -1.85
C LEU A 41 5.01 -3.99 -0.76
N GLY A 42 4.80 -3.02 0.12
CA GLY A 42 3.69 -3.04 1.07
C GLY A 42 2.36 -2.95 0.32
N TYR A 43 1.48 -3.89 0.55
CA TYR A 43 0.19 -3.96 -0.13
C TYR A 43 -0.90 -4.47 0.81
N ASN A 44 -1.91 -3.64 1.02
CA ASN A 44 -3.10 -4.04 1.74
C ASN A 44 -4.31 -3.99 0.78
N PRO A 45 -4.83 -5.15 0.35
CA PRO A 45 -5.97 -5.22 -0.58
C PRO A 45 -7.26 -4.64 0.02
N ASP A 46 -7.39 -4.67 1.33
CA ASP A 46 -8.60 -4.28 2.05
C ASP A 46 -8.55 -2.85 2.63
N ILE A 47 -7.53 -2.06 2.28
CA ILE A 47 -7.36 -0.68 2.77
C ILE A 47 -8.60 0.22 2.56
N HIS A 48 -9.47 -0.17 1.63
CA HIS A 48 -10.68 0.58 1.30
C HIS A 48 -11.94 0.07 1.99
N LYS A 49 -11.93 -1.15 2.57
CA LYS A 49 -13.15 -1.78 3.09
C LYS A 49 -13.56 -1.26 4.47
N ASP A 50 -12.58 -0.97 5.34
CA ASP A 50 -12.82 -0.60 6.74
C ASP A 50 -12.41 0.84 7.09
N SER A 51 -12.23 1.71 6.09
CA SER A 51 -11.86 3.08 6.36
C SER A 51 -13.04 3.84 6.98
N LYS A 52 -12.90 4.26 8.23
CA LYS A 52 -13.83 5.18 8.92
C LYS A 52 -13.77 6.62 8.39
N LEU A 53 -13.21 6.78 7.19
CA LEU A 53 -13.04 8.07 6.54
C LEU A 53 -14.37 8.55 5.95
N SER A 54 -14.54 9.86 5.82
CA SER A 54 -15.74 10.41 5.19
C SER A 54 -15.91 9.89 3.75
N LYS A 55 -17.15 9.80 3.27
CA LYS A 55 -17.48 9.32 1.92
C LYS A 55 -16.67 10.01 0.82
N GLN A 56 -16.41 11.32 0.96
CA GLN A 56 -15.64 12.11 0.00
C GLN A 56 -14.15 11.73 0.00
N ILE A 57 -13.56 11.52 1.18
CA ILE A 57 -12.16 11.11 1.32
C ILE A 57 -11.99 9.68 0.81
N ASN A 58 -12.89 8.76 1.15
CA ASN A 58 -12.90 7.41 0.62
C ASN A 58 -12.96 7.38 -0.91
N GLN A 59 -13.82 8.20 -1.51
CA GLN A 59 -13.92 8.31 -2.96
C GLN A 59 -12.63 8.85 -3.60
N SER A 60 -11.91 9.72 -2.92
CA SER A 60 -10.60 10.21 -3.38
C SER A 60 -9.53 9.12 -3.29
N PHE A 61 -9.50 8.33 -2.21
CA PHE A 61 -8.57 7.21 -2.03
C PHE A 61 -8.84 6.07 -3.01
N THR A 62 -10.10 5.72 -3.29
CA THR A 62 -10.45 4.69 -4.29
C THR A 62 -10.02 5.08 -5.71
N ASN A 63 -9.76 6.36 -5.95
CA ASN A 63 -9.23 6.82 -7.24
C ASN A 63 -7.70 6.64 -7.39
N ILE A 64 -6.97 6.25 -6.31
CA ILE A 64 -5.54 5.95 -6.40
C ILE A 64 -5.38 4.53 -6.96
N PRO A 65 -4.82 4.36 -8.13
CA PRO A 65 -4.77 3.06 -8.80
C PRO A 65 -3.59 2.19 -8.32
N LEU A 66 -3.54 1.92 -7.00
CA LEU A 66 -2.48 1.12 -6.37
C LEU A 66 -2.35 -0.28 -6.98
N GLY A 67 -3.48 -0.91 -7.32
CA GLY A 67 -3.47 -2.20 -8.01
C GLY A 67 -2.76 -2.13 -9.36
N LYS A 68 -2.96 -1.07 -10.13
CA LYS A 68 -2.31 -0.91 -11.45
C LYS A 68 -0.80 -0.75 -11.35
N ILE A 69 -0.29 -0.03 -10.35
CA ILE A 69 1.16 0.11 -10.17
C ILE A 69 1.76 -1.23 -9.73
N LYS A 70 1.10 -1.96 -8.83
CA LYS A 70 1.49 -3.31 -8.43
C LYS A 70 1.59 -4.24 -9.65
N ASP A 71 0.55 -4.32 -10.47
CA ASP A 71 0.50 -5.19 -11.65
C ASP A 71 1.59 -4.81 -12.65
N LYS A 72 1.85 -3.50 -12.83
CA LYS A 72 2.90 -3.02 -13.72
C LYS A 72 4.30 -3.34 -13.20
N LEU A 73 4.53 -3.19 -11.89
CA LEU A 73 5.79 -3.57 -11.24
C LEU A 73 6.01 -5.07 -11.32
N SER A 74 4.99 -5.90 -11.05
CA SER A 74 5.07 -7.34 -11.15
C SER A 74 5.53 -7.79 -12.54
N TYR A 75 4.85 -7.29 -13.58
CA TYR A 75 5.23 -7.59 -14.97
C TYR A 75 6.67 -7.17 -15.30
N LEU A 76 7.07 -5.95 -14.93
CA LEU A 76 8.40 -5.47 -15.22
C LEU A 76 9.48 -6.17 -14.41
N SER A 77 9.21 -6.49 -13.14
CA SER A 77 10.13 -7.23 -12.29
C SER A 77 10.42 -8.62 -12.85
N GLU A 78 9.39 -9.34 -13.29
CA GLU A 78 9.53 -10.63 -13.95
C GLU A 78 10.37 -10.53 -15.23
N LEU A 79 10.11 -9.50 -16.06
CA LEU A 79 10.84 -9.28 -17.31
C LEU A 79 12.35 -9.04 -17.10
N TYR A 80 12.73 -8.39 -16.00
CA TYR A 80 14.13 -8.04 -15.71
C TYR A 80 14.79 -8.95 -14.67
N GLY A 81 14.12 -10.03 -14.23
CA GLY A 81 14.66 -10.97 -13.25
C GLY A 81 14.78 -10.40 -11.83
N ILE A 82 13.98 -9.37 -11.50
CA ILE A 82 13.91 -8.77 -10.17
C ILE A 82 12.79 -9.46 -9.41
N ASN A 83 13.05 -9.86 -8.16
CA ASN A 83 12.04 -10.49 -7.32
C ASN A 83 11.16 -9.45 -6.65
N LEU A 84 9.83 -9.50 -6.90
CA LEU A 84 8.84 -8.62 -6.25
C LEU A 84 8.15 -9.37 -5.11
N ILE A 85 8.40 -8.93 -3.89
CA ILE A 85 7.82 -9.49 -2.67
C ILE A 85 6.67 -8.57 -2.22
N LEU A 86 5.46 -9.13 -2.16
CA LEU A 86 4.31 -8.42 -1.62
C LEU A 86 4.23 -8.68 -0.11
N GLN A 87 4.38 -7.63 0.67
CA GLN A 87 4.30 -7.69 2.13
C GLN A 87 2.98 -7.07 2.59
N GLU A 88 2.26 -7.81 3.41
CA GLU A 88 1.07 -7.30 4.06
C GLU A 88 1.44 -6.31 5.18
N GLU A 89 0.71 -5.19 5.27
CA GLU A 89 1.00 -4.08 6.19
C GLU A 89 -0.02 -3.94 7.33
N SER A 90 -0.88 -4.92 7.55
CA SER A 90 -1.87 -4.86 8.61
C SER A 90 -1.20 -4.74 9.98
N TYR A 91 -1.82 -3.94 10.85
CA TYR A 91 -1.40 -3.71 12.24
C TYR A 91 -0.06 -2.99 12.47
N THR A 92 0.77 -2.78 11.45
CA THR A 92 2.09 -2.12 11.58
C THR A 92 2.03 -0.70 12.16
N SER A 93 0.89 -0.02 12.07
CA SER A 93 0.67 1.31 12.65
C SER A 93 0.31 1.30 14.15
N LYS A 94 0.10 0.12 14.75
CA LYS A 94 -0.26 -0.05 16.17
C LYS A 94 0.81 -0.82 16.93
N SER A 95 1.53 -1.70 16.24
CA SER A 95 2.58 -2.52 16.83
C SER A 95 3.83 -1.70 17.09
N SER A 96 4.48 -1.93 18.23
CA SER A 96 5.77 -1.36 18.60
C SER A 96 6.87 -2.40 18.40
N PHE A 97 7.81 -2.14 17.51
CA PHE A 97 8.98 -3.00 17.32
C PHE A 97 9.88 -3.02 18.57
N LEU A 98 9.96 -1.90 19.28
CA LEU A 98 10.82 -1.78 20.48
C LEU A 98 10.28 -2.58 21.67
N ASP A 99 8.97 -2.78 21.73
CA ASP A 99 8.31 -3.55 22.79
C ASP A 99 8.07 -5.02 22.37
N ASN A 100 8.60 -5.45 21.22
CA ASN A 100 8.44 -6.79 20.65
C ASN A 100 6.97 -7.23 20.53
N ASP A 101 6.08 -6.32 20.13
CA ASP A 101 4.70 -6.66 19.90
C ASP A 101 4.57 -7.71 18.78
N GLU A 102 3.85 -8.80 19.04
CA GLU A 102 3.51 -9.77 18.00
C GLU A 102 2.55 -9.15 16.97
N ILE A 103 2.94 -9.21 15.70
CA ILE A 103 2.09 -8.76 14.60
C ILE A 103 1.29 -9.98 14.12
N PRO A 104 -0.04 -10.02 14.34
CA PRO A 104 -0.85 -11.13 13.86
C PRO A 104 -0.87 -11.17 12.32
N VAL A 105 -0.86 -12.37 11.76
CA VAL A 105 -1.08 -12.56 10.32
C VAL A 105 -2.55 -12.29 10.02
N TYR A 106 -2.80 -11.33 9.14
CA TYR A 106 -4.16 -11.03 8.70
C TYR A 106 -4.73 -12.21 7.92
N SER A 107 -5.78 -12.84 8.44
CA SER A 107 -6.53 -13.86 7.70
C SER A 107 -7.96 -13.37 7.47
N ILE A 108 -8.43 -13.55 6.24
CA ILE A 108 -9.76 -13.11 5.77
C ILE A 108 -10.90 -13.80 6.56
N ASN A 109 -10.61 -14.89 7.25
CA ASN A 109 -11.59 -15.72 7.97
C ASN A 109 -11.70 -15.42 9.47
N HIS A 110 -10.99 -14.43 10.01
CA HIS A 110 -11.19 -14.01 11.39
C HIS A 110 -12.46 -13.17 11.52
N ASN A 111 -13.58 -13.87 11.72
CA ASN A 111 -14.75 -13.29 12.35
C ASN A 111 -14.30 -12.74 13.73
N ASN A 112 -14.20 -11.40 13.82
CA ASN A 112 -14.35 -10.59 15.03
C ASN A 112 -13.53 -10.88 16.30
N ASP A 113 -12.37 -11.52 16.24
CA ASP A 113 -11.50 -11.61 17.43
C ASP A 113 -10.40 -10.53 17.42
N SER A 114 -10.81 -9.27 17.21
CA SER A 114 -9.94 -8.10 17.47
C SER A 114 -9.64 -7.88 18.97
N SER A 115 -10.16 -8.74 19.83
CA SER A 115 -10.06 -8.63 21.29
C SER A 115 -8.87 -9.39 21.91
N SER A 116 -8.12 -10.19 21.15
CA SER A 116 -7.05 -11.02 21.71
C SER A 116 -5.64 -10.43 21.56
N TYR A 117 -5.45 -9.39 20.74
CA TYR A 117 -4.14 -8.79 20.53
C TYR A 117 -4.03 -7.44 21.25
N SER A 118 -3.06 -7.35 22.16
CA SER A 118 -2.73 -6.13 22.87
C SER A 118 -1.52 -5.50 22.21
N PHE A 119 -1.68 -4.30 21.63
CA PHE A 119 -0.58 -3.54 21.06
C PHE A 119 -0.11 -2.49 22.07
N SER A 120 1.20 -2.41 22.29
CA SER A 120 1.82 -1.44 23.20
C SER A 120 2.04 -0.07 22.53
N GLY A 121 2.12 -0.04 21.21
CA GLY A 121 2.37 1.16 20.44
C GLY A 121 1.19 2.12 20.38
N LYS A 122 1.43 3.41 20.67
CA LYS A 122 0.46 4.49 20.49
C LYS A 122 0.93 5.44 19.40
N ARG A 123 0.16 5.54 18.32
CA ARG A 123 0.44 6.49 17.24
C ARG A 123 0.26 7.93 17.70
N ILE A 124 1.34 8.73 17.69
CA ILE A 124 1.31 10.15 18.05
C ILE A 124 1.17 11.04 16.80
N LYS A 125 1.88 10.69 15.72
CA LYS A 125 1.83 11.34 14.40
C LYS A 125 1.91 10.29 13.31
N GLU A 126 1.60 10.64 12.05
CA GLU A 126 1.53 9.69 10.94
C GLU A 126 2.77 8.80 10.72
N ALA A 127 3.94 9.17 11.21
CA ALA A 127 5.17 8.41 11.04
C ALA A 127 5.88 8.07 12.36
N TYR A 128 5.20 8.24 13.52
CA TYR A 128 5.85 8.00 14.82
C TYR A 128 4.94 7.22 15.75
N ILE A 129 5.40 6.04 16.16
CA ILE A 129 4.78 5.21 17.19
C ILE A 129 5.57 5.39 18.46
N ARG A 130 4.92 5.78 19.56
CA ARG A 130 5.53 5.89 20.88
C ARG A 130 5.55 4.50 21.53
N PRO A 131 6.72 3.94 21.88
CA PRO A 131 6.80 2.74 22.70
C PRO A 131 6.30 3.02 24.11
N LEU A 132 5.79 1.99 24.79
CA LEU A 132 5.32 2.10 26.18
C LEU A 132 6.46 2.24 27.19
N MET A 133 7.65 1.73 26.85
CA MET A 133 8.81 1.72 27.75
C MET A 133 9.76 2.86 27.44
N VAL A 134 9.55 4.01 28.07
CA VAL A 134 10.61 4.98 28.37
C VAL A 134 10.42 5.37 29.81
N HIS A 135 11.09 4.67 30.70
CA HIS A 135 11.44 5.14 32.03
C HIS A 135 12.87 5.66 32.03
#